data_b058decda3b08689484220a1be2f8d9f
#
_entry.id   b058decda3b08689484220a1be2f8d9f
#
_cell.length_a   1.000
_cell.length_b   1.000
_cell.length_c   1.000
_cell.angle_alpha   90.00
_cell.angle_beta   90.00
_cell.angle_gamma   90.00
#
_symmetry.space_group_name_H-M   'P 1'
#
loop_
_entity.id
_entity.type
_entity.pdbx_description
1 polymer ?
#
loop_
_entity_poly.entity_id
_entity_poly.type
_entity_poly.pdbx_seq_one_letter_code
_entity_poly.pdbx_strand_id
1 'polypeptide(L)'
;MRNTAKKATVRLSDIAKETGYSLSTVSKALNGRADVSEETRQTINAVLKRYGYSRKATSTKSQRIIEIVFQDFDNVWALEVLRGAIREAKLHDLNVITTEGGNRQHPDSSWIDNMLRRQTDGAILVFSSLTRIERNKLHSRGIPFVLFDPFGNPDPDTLSVQADNWTGGVIATRHLLALGHTRIGIITGPEEMMCSKARLDGYTSALAEHGIETDSELITEGDFTTSGGYAQSISLLKRPNRPTAIFAGSDLQAMGVYEAARQLGLRIPEDLSVVGFDDVQTAAFLGPALTTVRQPLQDMARAAVRMLIEALSTDDVIQPHIIMPTSLVVRNSTQQLEG
;
A
#
# COMPACT_ATOMS: atom_id res chain seq x y z
N MET A 1 -10.02 -54.31 -7.18
CA MET A 1 -8.71 -54.03 -6.62
C MET A 1 -8.20 -52.74 -7.27
N ARG A 2 -8.35 -51.59 -6.58
CA ARG A 2 -7.81 -50.31 -7.03
C ARG A 2 -6.45 -50.09 -6.35
N ASN A 3 -5.40 -50.09 -7.16
CA ASN A 3 -4.02 -49.91 -6.76
C ASN A 3 -3.78 -48.42 -6.49
N THR A 4 -3.75 -47.99 -5.25
CA THR A 4 -3.37 -46.64 -4.82
C THR A 4 -1.86 -46.54 -4.82
N ALA A 5 -1.27 -46.14 -5.94
CA ALA A 5 0.15 -45.77 -5.98
C ALA A 5 0.42 -44.59 -5.03
N LYS A 6 1.17 -44.78 -3.98
CA LYS A 6 1.76 -43.75 -3.13
C LYS A 6 2.57 -42.78 -4.02
N LYS A 7 2.14 -41.55 -4.18
CA LYS A 7 2.94 -40.47 -4.78
C LYS A 7 4.21 -40.31 -3.95
N ALA A 8 5.36 -40.70 -4.48
CA ALA A 8 6.65 -40.55 -3.84
C ALA A 8 6.92 -39.04 -3.59
N THR A 9 7.26 -38.71 -2.37
CA THR A 9 7.64 -37.34 -1.97
C THR A 9 8.96 -36.99 -2.65
N VAL A 10 8.95 -36.12 -3.65
CA VAL A 10 10.15 -35.65 -4.36
C VAL A 10 11.06 -34.89 -3.37
N ARG A 11 12.34 -35.22 -3.34
CA ARG A 11 13.34 -34.59 -2.48
C ARG A 11 14.19 -33.61 -3.30
N LEU A 12 14.81 -32.63 -2.64
CA LEU A 12 15.74 -31.72 -3.30
C LEU A 12 16.92 -32.43 -3.97
N SER A 13 17.30 -33.60 -3.46
CA SER A 13 18.30 -34.48 -4.09
C SER A 13 17.87 -35.02 -5.46
N ASP A 14 16.56 -35.18 -5.67
CA ASP A 14 16.02 -35.70 -6.93
C ASP A 14 16.04 -34.57 -7.99
N ILE A 15 15.71 -33.33 -7.56
CA ILE A 15 15.84 -32.12 -8.38
C ILE A 15 17.30 -31.86 -8.76
N ALA A 16 18.23 -32.02 -7.81
CA ALA A 16 19.66 -31.86 -8.05
C ALA A 16 20.17 -32.84 -9.12
N LYS A 17 19.76 -34.11 -9.02
CA LYS A 17 20.12 -35.15 -10.01
C LYS A 17 19.56 -34.84 -11.40
N GLU A 18 18.34 -34.38 -11.49
CA GLU A 18 17.70 -34.10 -12.78
C GLU A 18 18.21 -32.83 -13.45
N THR A 19 18.47 -31.78 -12.68
CA THR A 19 18.98 -30.51 -13.20
C THR A 19 20.50 -30.54 -13.45
N GLY A 20 21.20 -31.53 -12.94
CA GLY A 20 22.67 -31.60 -12.99
C GLY A 20 23.40 -30.61 -12.07
N TYR A 21 22.66 -29.86 -11.26
CA TYR A 21 23.24 -28.92 -10.31
C TYR A 21 23.45 -29.56 -8.95
N SER A 22 24.41 -29.02 -8.17
CA SER A 22 24.65 -29.48 -6.81
C SER A 22 23.43 -29.22 -5.92
N LEU A 23 23.26 -30.04 -4.86
CA LEU A 23 22.21 -29.83 -3.86
C LEU A 23 22.29 -28.44 -3.22
N SER A 24 23.53 -27.91 -3.05
CA SER A 24 23.72 -26.57 -2.52
C SER A 24 23.24 -25.48 -3.50
N THR A 25 23.48 -25.68 -4.83
CA THR A 25 22.99 -24.75 -5.87
C THR A 25 21.47 -24.76 -5.93
N VAL A 26 20.82 -25.93 -5.87
CA VAL A 26 19.36 -26.05 -5.82
C VAL A 26 18.80 -25.37 -4.56
N SER A 27 19.44 -25.58 -3.42
CA SER A 27 19.06 -24.90 -2.16
C SER A 27 19.23 -23.39 -2.21
N LYS A 28 20.32 -22.90 -2.81
CA LYS A 28 20.58 -21.46 -3.02
C LYS A 28 19.55 -20.84 -3.96
N ALA A 29 19.19 -21.52 -5.07
CA ALA A 29 18.15 -21.09 -5.99
C ALA A 29 16.80 -20.94 -5.29
N LEU A 30 16.40 -21.94 -4.50
CA LEU A 30 15.18 -21.93 -3.68
C LEU A 30 15.16 -20.83 -2.62
N ASN A 31 16.32 -20.44 -2.11
CA ASN A 31 16.45 -19.37 -1.11
C ASN A 31 16.71 -17.99 -1.73
N GLY A 32 16.56 -17.83 -3.04
CA GLY A 32 16.68 -16.54 -3.72
C GLY A 32 18.08 -15.93 -3.68
N ARG A 33 19.14 -16.71 -3.38
CA ARG A 33 20.51 -16.20 -3.25
C ARG A 33 21.00 -15.55 -4.55
N ALA A 34 21.60 -14.36 -4.44
CA ALA A 34 22.07 -13.56 -5.58
C ALA A 34 23.24 -14.21 -6.37
N ASP A 35 23.94 -15.16 -5.76
CA ASP A 35 25.06 -15.89 -6.35
C ASP A 35 24.63 -17.04 -7.28
N VAL A 36 23.34 -17.18 -7.58
CA VAL A 36 22.79 -18.12 -8.58
C VAL A 36 22.32 -17.33 -9.79
N SER A 37 22.87 -17.69 -10.99
CA SER A 37 22.49 -17.02 -12.25
C SER A 37 21.01 -17.20 -12.57
N GLU A 38 20.43 -16.26 -13.32
CA GLU A 38 19.01 -16.30 -13.71
C GLU A 38 18.69 -17.55 -14.53
N GLU A 39 19.55 -17.93 -15.48
CA GLU A 39 19.40 -19.14 -16.29
C GLU A 39 19.37 -20.42 -15.44
N THR A 40 20.29 -20.53 -14.46
CA THR A 40 20.31 -21.65 -13.50
C THR A 40 19.03 -21.68 -12.68
N ARG A 41 18.53 -20.52 -12.27
CA ARG A 41 17.31 -20.39 -11.50
C ARG A 41 16.08 -20.82 -12.30
N GLN A 42 15.96 -20.37 -13.55
CA GLN A 42 14.87 -20.76 -14.45
C GLN A 42 14.85 -22.27 -14.69
N THR A 43 16.01 -22.88 -14.92
CA THR A 43 16.14 -24.33 -15.10
C THR A 43 15.67 -25.11 -13.87
N ILE A 44 16.10 -24.69 -12.67
CA ILE A 44 15.71 -25.33 -11.42
C ILE A 44 14.21 -25.16 -11.16
N ASN A 45 13.66 -23.96 -11.37
CA ASN A 45 12.24 -23.66 -11.17
C ASN A 45 11.35 -24.45 -12.14
N ALA A 46 11.74 -24.62 -13.40
CA ALA A 46 11.01 -25.43 -14.38
C ALA A 46 10.90 -26.90 -13.94
N VAL A 47 11.97 -27.46 -13.39
CA VAL A 47 11.96 -28.83 -12.86
C VAL A 47 11.11 -28.94 -11.60
N LEU A 48 11.23 -27.97 -10.69
CA LEU A 48 10.40 -27.89 -9.48
C LEU A 48 8.90 -27.83 -9.83
N LYS A 49 8.52 -26.99 -10.80
CA LYS A 49 7.14 -26.87 -11.30
C LYS A 49 6.64 -28.19 -11.90
N ARG A 50 7.46 -28.86 -12.72
CA ARG A 50 7.11 -30.15 -13.35
C ARG A 50 6.87 -31.26 -12.34
N TYR A 51 7.63 -31.30 -11.25
CA TYR A 51 7.41 -32.29 -10.17
C TYR A 51 6.29 -31.88 -9.20
N GLY A 52 5.66 -30.75 -9.43
CA GLY A 52 4.69 -30.21 -8.46
C GLY A 52 5.34 -30.01 -7.09
N TYR A 53 6.64 -29.70 -7.08
CA TYR A 53 7.37 -29.39 -5.87
C TYR A 53 6.95 -28.01 -5.34
N SER A 54 5.69 -27.91 -5.05
CA SER A 54 5.20 -26.99 -4.06
C SER A 54 5.27 -27.77 -2.75
N ARG A 55 5.87 -27.20 -1.76
CA ARG A 55 5.91 -27.76 -0.40
C ARG A 55 4.51 -27.67 0.21
N LYS A 56 3.49 -28.20 -0.49
CA LYS A 56 2.18 -28.43 0.10
C LYS A 56 2.37 -29.53 1.13
N ALA A 57 2.42 -29.12 2.38
CA ALA A 57 2.25 -30.03 3.50
C ALA A 57 1.01 -30.89 3.21
N THR A 58 1.19 -32.20 3.13
CA THR A 58 0.12 -33.17 3.30
C THR A 58 -0.32 -33.09 4.75
N SER A 59 -1.17 -32.13 5.07
CA SER A 59 -1.82 -31.99 6.37
C SER A 59 -3.32 -31.94 6.15
N THR A 60 -3.99 -32.85 6.79
CA THR A 60 -5.39 -32.74 7.20
C THR A 60 -5.79 -31.30 7.40
N LYS A 61 -6.73 -30.77 6.60
CA LYS A 61 -7.35 -29.42 6.70
C LYS A 61 -6.50 -28.38 7.46
N SER A 62 -5.33 -28.07 6.95
CA SER A 62 -4.54 -26.93 7.44
C SER A 62 -5.37 -25.68 7.15
N GLN A 63 -5.66 -24.88 8.15
CA GLN A 63 -6.30 -23.60 7.99
C GLN A 63 -5.42 -22.79 7.03
N ARG A 64 -5.97 -22.36 5.91
CA ARG A 64 -5.26 -21.51 4.94
C ARG A 64 -5.02 -20.15 5.57
N ILE A 65 -3.81 -19.64 5.42
CA ILE A 65 -3.36 -18.39 6.06
C ILE A 65 -2.83 -17.45 5.00
N ILE A 66 -3.35 -16.23 4.99
CA ILE A 66 -2.75 -15.11 4.26
C ILE A 66 -2.13 -14.13 5.27
N GLU A 67 -1.05 -13.49 4.87
CA GLU A 67 -0.34 -12.55 5.73
C GLU A 67 -0.37 -11.15 5.14
N ILE A 68 -0.76 -10.16 5.95
CA ILE A 68 -0.71 -8.76 5.56
C ILE A 68 0.48 -8.13 6.27
N VAL A 69 1.44 -7.67 5.49
CA VAL A 69 2.66 -7.04 5.99
C VAL A 69 2.50 -5.53 5.88
N PHE A 70 2.41 -4.86 7.02
CA PHE A 70 2.44 -3.41 7.13
C PHE A 70 3.85 -2.93 7.46
N GLN A 71 4.21 -1.72 7.04
CA GLN A 71 5.44 -1.07 7.54
C GLN A 71 5.27 -0.65 8.99
N ASP A 72 4.12 -0.08 9.30
CA ASP A 72 3.71 0.42 10.59
C ASP A 72 2.21 0.14 10.76
N PHE A 73 1.78 -0.25 11.94
CA PHE A 73 0.42 -0.72 12.21
C PHE A 73 -0.35 0.16 13.21
N ASP A 74 0.19 1.25 13.68
CA ASP A 74 -0.38 2.05 14.79
C ASP A 74 -1.39 3.12 14.35
N ASN A 75 -1.97 3.02 13.14
CA ASN A 75 -2.87 4.03 12.60
C ASN A 75 -4.22 3.48 12.11
N VAL A 76 -5.22 4.39 12.06
CA VAL A 76 -6.60 4.07 11.67
C VAL A 76 -6.74 3.67 10.20
N TRP A 77 -5.81 4.10 9.32
CA TRP A 77 -5.79 3.73 7.92
C TRP A 77 -5.54 2.21 7.76
N ALA A 78 -4.54 1.69 8.49
CA ALA A 78 -4.24 0.26 8.50
C ALA A 78 -5.44 -0.58 8.98
N LEU A 79 -6.22 -0.08 9.96
CA LEU A 79 -7.43 -0.76 10.42
C LEU A 79 -8.51 -0.86 9.33
N GLU A 80 -8.68 0.15 8.47
CA GLU A 80 -9.64 0.08 7.37
C GLU A 80 -9.22 -0.98 6.33
N VAL A 81 -7.94 -1.06 5.99
CA VAL A 81 -7.39 -2.10 5.12
C VAL A 81 -7.64 -3.49 5.73
N LEU A 82 -7.29 -3.66 7.00
CA LEU A 82 -7.46 -4.92 7.72
C LEU A 82 -8.93 -5.36 7.78
N ARG A 83 -9.86 -4.44 8.04
CA ARG A 83 -11.31 -4.74 8.04
C ARG A 83 -11.79 -5.29 6.71
N GLY A 84 -11.36 -4.67 5.59
CA GLY A 84 -11.69 -5.15 4.24
C GLY A 84 -11.14 -6.54 3.97
N ALA A 85 -9.86 -6.75 4.28
CA ALA A 85 -9.17 -8.02 4.06
C ALA A 85 -9.78 -9.15 4.90
N ILE A 86 -10.02 -8.94 6.20
CA ILE A 86 -10.63 -9.96 7.08
C ILE A 86 -12.02 -10.37 6.60
N ARG A 87 -12.85 -9.40 6.20
CA ARG A 87 -14.20 -9.69 5.70
C ARG A 87 -14.18 -10.57 4.45
N GLU A 88 -13.29 -10.28 3.51
CA GLU A 88 -13.16 -11.08 2.29
C GLU A 88 -12.52 -12.44 2.57
N ALA A 89 -11.45 -12.49 3.35
CA ALA A 89 -10.77 -13.73 3.73
C ALA A 89 -11.74 -14.72 4.39
N LYS A 90 -12.63 -14.24 5.25
CA LYS A 90 -13.66 -15.05 5.92
C LYS A 90 -14.63 -15.72 4.95
N LEU A 91 -14.96 -15.08 3.81
CA LEU A 91 -15.84 -15.67 2.80
C LEU A 91 -15.18 -16.87 2.09
N HIS A 92 -13.88 -17.01 2.20
CA HIS A 92 -13.07 -18.03 1.53
C HIS A 92 -12.36 -18.98 2.50
N ASP A 93 -12.80 -19.05 3.76
CA ASP A 93 -12.20 -19.87 4.83
C ASP A 93 -10.69 -19.63 5.01
N LEU A 94 -10.26 -18.36 4.84
CA LEU A 94 -8.88 -17.91 5.05
C LEU A 94 -8.75 -17.20 6.39
N ASN A 95 -7.62 -17.45 7.07
CA ASN A 95 -7.22 -16.67 8.24
C ASN A 95 -6.24 -15.57 7.82
N VAL A 96 -6.31 -14.44 8.51
CA VAL A 96 -5.43 -13.29 8.29
C VAL A 96 -4.48 -13.17 9.46
N ILE A 97 -3.18 -13.13 9.17
CA ILE A 97 -2.12 -12.75 10.12
C ILE A 97 -1.60 -11.38 9.70
N THR A 98 -1.32 -10.52 10.66
CA THR A 98 -0.65 -9.25 10.45
C THR A 98 0.79 -9.32 10.91
N THR A 99 1.70 -8.73 10.14
CA THR A 99 3.12 -8.64 10.47
C THR A 99 3.59 -7.23 10.22
N GLU A 100 4.39 -6.71 11.12
CA GLU A 100 5.09 -5.45 10.93
C GLU A 100 6.44 -5.75 10.27
N GLY A 101 6.69 -5.09 9.12
CA GLY A 101 7.89 -5.28 8.29
C GLY A 101 9.03 -4.32 8.64
N GLY A 102 8.89 -3.58 9.73
CA GLY A 102 9.83 -2.53 10.12
C GLY A 102 9.59 -1.21 9.38
N ASN A 103 10.19 -0.14 9.89
CA ASN A 103 10.05 1.18 9.28
C ASN A 103 10.88 1.30 7.99
N ARG A 104 10.63 2.38 7.23
CA ARG A 104 11.28 2.63 5.92
C ARG A 104 12.80 2.72 5.99
N GLN A 105 13.34 3.21 7.10
CA GLN A 105 14.79 3.39 7.29
C GLN A 105 15.48 2.10 7.73
N HIS A 106 14.73 1.19 8.37
CA HIS A 106 15.23 -0.08 8.88
C HIS A 106 14.21 -1.19 8.57
N PRO A 107 14.09 -1.61 7.29
CA PRO A 107 13.22 -2.72 6.95
C PRO A 107 13.73 -3.99 7.63
N ASP A 108 12.86 -4.65 8.37
CA ASP A 108 13.19 -5.96 8.95
C ASP A 108 13.01 -7.05 7.90
N SER A 109 14.10 -7.50 7.28
CA SER A 109 14.07 -8.59 6.30
C SER A 109 13.70 -9.95 6.91
N SER A 110 13.57 -10.05 8.23
CA SER A 110 13.21 -11.31 8.92
C SER A 110 11.74 -11.69 8.72
N TRP A 111 10.87 -10.74 8.31
CA TRP A 111 9.46 -11.01 8.09
C TRP A 111 9.20 -12.13 7.07
N ILE A 112 9.99 -12.17 5.98
CA ILE A 112 9.88 -13.24 4.96
C ILE A 112 10.23 -14.60 5.58
N ASP A 113 11.32 -14.70 6.32
CA ASP A 113 11.74 -15.94 6.93
C ASP A 113 10.73 -16.41 8.00
N ASN A 114 10.11 -15.48 8.71
CA ASN A 114 9.02 -15.73 9.63
C ASN A 114 7.76 -16.25 8.91
N MET A 115 7.37 -15.61 7.80
CA MET A 115 6.26 -16.03 6.94
C MET A 115 6.49 -17.43 6.37
N LEU A 116 7.70 -17.71 5.89
CA LEU A 116 8.07 -19.04 5.39
C LEU A 116 8.00 -20.12 6.47
N ARG A 117 8.34 -19.81 7.73
CA ARG A 117 8.20 -20.73 8.87
C ARG A 117 6.74 -21.00 9.21
N ARG A 118 5.87 -20.00 9.11
CA ARG A 118 4.42 -20.16 9.34
C ARG A 118 3.70 -20.91 8.23
N GLN A 119 4.37 -21.14 7.10
CA GLN A 119 3.79 -21.80 5.91
C GLN A 119 2.57 -21.02 5.37
N THR A 120 2.68 -19.69 5.35
CA THR A 120 1.67 -18.79 4.82
C THR A 120 1.39 -19.11 3.34
N ASP A 121 0.12 -19.15 2.94
CA ASP A 121 -0.30 -19.47 1.57
C ASP A 121 -0.05 -18.30 0.61
N GLY A 122 -0.10 -17.05 1.09
CA GLY A 122 0.12 -15.86 0.27
C GLY A 122 0.22 -14.59 1.10
N ALA A 123 0.67 -13.47 0.50
CA ALA A 123 0.92 -12.21 1.19
C ALA A 123 0.30 -11.00 0.49
N ILE A 124 -0.16 -10.02 1.29
CA ILE A 124 -0.48 -8.66 0.86
C ILE A 124 0.56 -7.74 1.50
N LEU A 125 1.29 -7.01 0.67
CA LEU A 125 2.40 -6.16 1.10
C LEU A 125 2.00 -4.70 0.94
N VAL A 126 1.83 -4.02 2.06
CA VAL A 126 1.33 -2.65 2.12
C VAL A 126 2.51 -1.67 2.07
N PHE A 127 2.45 -0.67 1.17
CA PHE A 127 3.51 0.32 0.94
C PHE A 127 4.90 -0.29 0.80
N SER A 128 5.00 -1.42 0.11
CA SER A 128 6.25 -2.17 0.03
C SER A 128 6.90 -2.04 -1.34
N SER A 129 8.22 -1.95 -1.34
CA SER A 129 9.07 -2.24 -2.49
C SER A 129 9.89 -3.48 -2.18
N LEU A 130 9.58 -4.58 -2.83
CA LEU A 130 10.37 -5.80 -2.68
C LEU A 130 11.72 -5.66 -3.38
N THR A 131 12.79 -5.98 -2.67
CA THR A 131 14.08 -6.21 -3.31
C THR A 131 13.99 -7.43 -4.24
N ARG A 132 14.87 -7.50 -5.23
CA ARG A 132 14.94 -8.68 -6.12
C ARG A 132 15.17 -9.99 -5.35
N ILE A 133 15.90 -9.94 -4.25
CA ILE A 133 16.17 -11.12 -3.40
C ILE A 133 14.89 -11.58 -2.71
N GLU A 134 14.13 -10.66 -2.14
CA GLU A 134 12.86 -10.94 -1.47
C GLU A 134 11.82 -11.50 -2.43
N ARG A 135 11.66 -10.87 -3.60
CA ARG A 135 10.78 -11.35 -4.67
C ARG A 135 11.15 -12.78 -5.08
N ASN A 136 12.44 -13.03 -5.34
CA ASN A 136 12.93 -14.36 -5.69
C ASN A 136 12.68 -15.38 -4.59
N LYS A 137 12.79 -14.99 -3.32
CA LYS A 137 12.45 -15.88 -2.19
C LYS A 137 10.97 -16.29 -2.24
N LEU A 138 10.05 -15.34 -2.42
CA LEU A 138 8.61 -15.63 -2.50
C LEU A 138 8.27 -16.51 -3.71
N HIS A 139 8.74 -16.14 -4.90
CA HIS A 139 8.52 -16.91 -6.12
C HIS A 139 9.05 -18.34 -6.05
N SER A 140 10.28 -18.54 -5.54
CA SER A 140 10.89 -19.87 -5.44
C SER A 140 10.17 -20.78 -4.44
N ARG A 141 9.37 -20.22 -3.54
CA ARG A 141 8.54 -20.95 -2.58
C ARG A 141 7.09 -21.09 -3.04
N GLY A 142 6.75 -20.54 -4.21
CA GLY A 142 5.39 -20.55 -4.74
C GLY A 142 4.40 -19.77 -3.87
N ILE A 143 4.87 -18.71 -3.19
CA ILE A 143 4.03 -17.84 -2.38
C ILE A 143 3.64 -16.64 -3.26
N PRO A 144 2.39 -16.56 -3.71
CA PRO A 144 1.89 -15.38 -4.41
C PRO A 144 1.81 -14.19 -3.46
N PHE A 145 2.00 -12.99 -4.01
CA PHE A 145 1.83 -11.75 -3.25
C PHE A 145 1.16 -10.68 -4.09
N VAL A 146 0.48 -9.77 -3.41
CA VAL A 146 -0.16 -8.57 -3.98
C VAL A 146 0.44 -7.34 -3.32
N LEU A 147 0.88 -6.37 -4.10
CA LEU A 147 1.28 -5.06 -3.59
C LEU A 147 0.02 -4.20 -3.37
N PHE A 148 -0.13 -3.69 -2.17
CA PHE A 148 -1.20 -2.77 -1.80
C PHE A 148 -0.63 -1.36 -1.69
N ASP A 149 -1.09 -0.46 -2.55
CA ASP A 149 -0.59 0.91 -2.68
C ASP A 149 0.96 0.94 -2.82
N PRO A 150 1.50 0.40 -3.93
CA PRO A 150 2.92 0.12 -4.08
C PRO A 150 3.77 1.37 -3.92
N PHE A 151 4.98 1.18 -3.36
CA PHE A 151 5.94 2.25 -3.15
C PHE A 151 6.44 2.88 -4.46
N GLY A 152 6.71 2.07 -5.47
CA GLY A 152 7.14 2.45 -6.82
C GLY A 152 6.30 1.74 -7.89
N ASN A 153 6.65 1.96 -9.17
CA ASN A 153 5.99 1.26 -10.27
C ASN A 153 6.17 -0.26 -10.13
N PRO A 154 5.09 -1.03 -9.98
CA PRO A 154 5.19 -2.48 -9.97
C PRO A 154 5.63 -2.97 -11.36
N ASP A 155 6.37 -4.09 -11.40
CA ASP A 155 6.64 -4.74 -12.68
C ASP A 155 5.33 -5.21 -13.33
N PRO A 156 5.26 -5.29 -14.67
CA PRO A 156 4.03 -5.62 -15.40
C PRO A 156 3.30 -6.87 -14.93
N ASP A 157 4.05 -7.86 -14.44
CA ASP A 157 3.49 -9.15 -13.97
C ASP A 157 3.22 -9.18 -12.46
N THR A 158 3.47 -8.07 -11.75
CA THR A 158 3.27 -8.02 -10.30
C THR A 158 1.85 -7.61 -9.96
N LEU A 159 1.15 -8.43 -9.18
CA LEU A 159 -0.20 -8.12 -8.73
C LEU A 159 -0.19 -6.88 -7.84
N SER A 160 -1.05 -5.91 -8.14
CA SER A 160 -1.16 -4.69 -7.34
C SER A 160 -2.56 -4.11 -7.31
N VAL A 161 -2.88 -3.47 -6.20
CA VAL A 161 -4.10 -2.66 -6.00
C VAL A 161 -3.70 -1.32 -5.46
N GLN A 162 -4.20 -0.24 -6.06
CA GLN A 162 -3.97 1.13 -5.63
C GLN A 162 -5.19 2.03 -5.85
N ALA A 163 -5.24 3.17 -5.18
CA ALA A 163 -6.22 4.22 -5.46
C ALA A 163 -5.76 5.10 -6.63
N ASP A 164 -6.72 5.75 -7.30
CA ASP A 164 -6.44 6.82 -8.25
C ASP A 164 -6.04 8.09 -7.50
N ASN A 165 -4.78 8.12 -7.06
CA ASN A 165 -4.22 9.19 -6.25
C ASN A 165 -4.12 10.51 -7.02
N TRP A 166 -3.87 10.47 -8.34
CA TRP A 166 -3.78 11.67 -9.16
C TRP A 166 -5.14 12.37 -9.26
N THR A 167 -6.19 11.63 -9.63
CA THR A 167 -7.55 12.18 -9.65
C THR A 167 -7.95 12.67 -8.26
N GLY A 168 -7.55 11.96 -7.19
CA GLY A 168 -7.77 12.40 -5.81
C GLY A 168 -7.16 13.77 -5.52
N GLY A 169 -5.91 14.02 -5.92
CA GLY A 169 -5.25 15.32 -5.81
C GLY A 169 -5.96 16.42 -6.59
N VAL A 170 -6.40 16.10 -7.83
CA VAL A 170 -7.17 17.03 -8.68
C VAL A 170 -8.48 17.44 -8.01
N ILE A 171 -9.30 16.49 -7.55
CA ILE A 171 -10.62 16.80 -6.99
C ILE A 171 -10.53 17.54 -5.65
N ALA A 172 -9.54 17.25 -4.81
CA ALA A 172 -9.28 17.98 -3.58
C ALA A 172 -8.97 19.46 -3.86
N THR A 173 -8.06 19.71 -4.81
CA THR A 173 -7.60 21.04 -5.15
C THR A 173 -8.68 21.83 -5.87
N ARG A 174 -9.36 21.24 -6.84
CA ARG A 174 -10.51 21.88 -7.54
C ARG A 174 -11.63 22.28 -6.58
N HIS A 175 -11.88 21.49 -5.53
CA HIS A 175 -12.86 21.85 -4.50
C HIS A 175 -12.46 23.14 -3.80
N LEU A 176 -11.22 23.30 -3.38
CA LEU A 176 -10.73 24.53 -2.75
C LEU A 176 -10.74 25.73 -3.70
N LEU A 177 -10.34 25.51 -4.96
CA LEU A 177 -10.40 26.54 -6.01
C LEU A 177 -11.83 27.01 -6.28
N ALA A 178 -12.81 26.09 -6.33
CA ALA A 178 -14.22 26.41 -6.51
C ALA A 178 -14.81 27.22 -5.33
N LEU A 179 -14.19 27.12 -4.14
CA LEU A 179 -14.52 27.93 -2.95
C LEU A 179 -13.77 29.28 -2.94
N GLY A 180 -13.02 29.63 -3.99
CA GLY A 180 -12.33 30.89 -4.14
C GLY A 180 -10.93 30.94 -3.54
N HIS A 181 -10.43 29.84 -2.98
CA HIS A 181 -9.05 29.79 -2.47
C HIS A 181 -8.06 29.73 -3.62
N THR A 182 -7.17 30.71 -3.74
CA THR A 182 -6.09 30.74 -4.74
C THR A 182 -4.72 30.48 -4.12
N ARG A 183 -4.59 30.71 -2.80
CA ARG A 183 -3.36 30.41 -2.06
C ARG A 183 -3.59 29.16 -1.18
N ILE A 184 -3.30 28.01 -1.77
CA ILE A 184 -3.57 26.69 -1.18
C ILE A 184 -2.24 26.04 -0.81
N GLY A 185 -2.04 25.70 0.47
CA GLY A 185 -0.90 24.89 0.90
C GLY A 185 -1.17 23.40 0.65
N ILE A 186 -0.11 22.64 0.36
CA ILE A 186 -0.17 21.17 0.35
C ILE A 186 0.87 20.58 1.30
N ILE A 187 0.46 19.60 2.10
CA ILE A 187 1.35 18.77 2.89
C ILE A 187 1.36 17.39 2.24
N THR A 188 2.42 17.06 1.52
CA THR A 188 2.53 15.77 0.82
C THR A 188 2.84 14.64 1.81
N GLY A 189 2.90 13.40 1.34
CA GLY A 189 3.64 12.34 2.02
C GLY A 189 5.10 12.33 1.58
N PRO A 190 5.86 11.29 1.96
CA PRO A 190 7.26 11.13 1.57
C PRO A 190 7.42 11.17 0.05
N GLU A 191 8.43 11.92 -0.41
CA GLU A 191 8.65 12.18 -1.84
C GLU A 191 8.84 10.90 -2.65
N GLU A 192 9.48 9.90 -2.07
CA GLU A 192 9.73 8.64 -2.76
C GLU A 192 8.48 7.78 -2.99
N MET A 193 7.34 8.06 -2.32
CA MET A 193 6.10 7.30 -2.50
C MET A 193 5.32 7.76 -3.72
N MET A 194 4.89 6.80 -4.55
CA MET A 194 4.08 7.10 -5.74
C MET A 194 2.77 7.80 -5.42
N CYS A 195 2.07 7.40 -4.36
CA CYS A 195 0.84 8.06 -3.95
C CYS A 195 1.06 9.53 -3.60
N SER A 196 2.19 9.88 -2.96
CA SER A 196 2.57 11.26 -2.64
C SER A 196 2.79 12.08 -3.91
N LYS A 197 3.60 11.56 -4.84
CA LYS A 197 3.85 12.22 -6.15
C LYS A 197 2.56 12.42 -6.92
N ALA A 198 1.74 11.38 -7.04
CA ALA A 198 0.49 11.45 -7.78
C ALA A 198 -0.49 12.48 -7.18
N ARG A 199 -0.61 12.58 -5.85
CA ARG A 199 -1.44 13.61 -5.19
C ARG A 199 -0.90 15.01 -5.46
N LEU A 200 0.43 15.20 -5.40
CA LEU A 200 1.08 16.47 -5.72
C LEU A 200 0.90 16.85 -7.20
N ASP A 201 1.08 15.90 -8.12
CA ASP A 201 0.86 16.12 -9.55
C ASP A 201 -0.61 16.50 -9.86
N GLY A 202 -1.55 15.88 -9.16
CA GLY A 202 -2.96 16.24 -9.23
C GLY A 202 -3.23 17.67 -8.73
N TYR A 203 -2.61 18.05 -7.61
CA TYR A 203 -2.68 19.41 -7.06
C TYR A 203 -2.12 20.45 -8.05
N THR A 204 -0.92 20.25 -8.56
CA THR A 204 -0.27 21.17 -9.52
C THR A 204 -1.06 21.27 -10.82
N SER A 205 -1.60 20.15 -11.31
CA SER A 205 -2.46 20.14 -12.51
C SER A 205 -3.72 20.99 -12.33
N ALA A 206 -4.40 20.85 -11.18
CA ALA A 206 -5.61 21.62 -10.89
C ALA A 206 -5.33 23.13 -10.75
N LEU A 207 -4.20 23.53 -10.15
CA LEU A 207 -3.78 24.94 -10.11
C LEU A 207 -3.53 25.49 -11.52
N ALA A 208 -2.79 24.75 -12.35
CA ALA A 208 -2.47 25.15 -13.72
C ALA A 208 -3.72 25.33 -14.58
N GLU A 209 -4.74 24.47 -14.44
CA GLU A 209 -6.03 24.60 -15.12
C GLU A 209 -6.75 25.93 -14.78
N HIS A 210 -6.48 26.49 -13.60
CA HIS A 210 -7.04 27.77 -13.15
C HIS A 210 -6.09 28.97 -13.38
N GLY A 211 -4.99 28.75 -14.11
CA GLY A 211 -4.00 29.78 -14.41
C GLY A 211 -3.18 30.23 -13.19
N ILE A 212 -3.09 29.38 -12.15
CA ILE A 212 -2.33 29.67 -10.93
C ILE A 212 -0.99 28.93 -11.03
N GLU A 213 0.11 29.69 -10.93
CA GLU A 213 1.44 29.10 -10.85
C GLU A 213 1.64 28.40 -9.52
N THR A 214 2.32 27.25 -9.57
CA THR A 214 2.66 26.48 -8.37
C THR A 214 3.74 27.22 -7.57
N ASP A 215 3.42 27.61 -6.34
CA ASP A 215 4.35 28.22 -5.41
C ASP A 215 5.02 27.13 -4.55
N SER A 216 6.32 26.93 -4.76
CA SER A 216 7.08 25.93 -4.01
C SER A 216 7.10 26.19 -2.49
N GLU A 217 6.88 27.43 -2.05
CA GLU A 217 6.76 27.75 -0.64
C GLU A 217 5.48 27.20 0.00
N LEU A 218 4.47 26.84 -0.78
CA LEU A 218 3.22 26.24 -0.30
C LEU A 218 3.25 24.71 -0.31
N ILE A 219 4.35 24.12 -0.76
CA ILE A 219 4.54 22.66 -0.79
C ILE A 219 5.45 22.27 0.36
N THR A 220 5.00 21.37 1.22
CA THR A 220 5.82 20.82 2.30
C THR A 220 5.74 19.29 2.29
N GLU A 221 6.88 18.65 2.53
CA GLU A 221 6.94 17.20 2.63
C GLU A 221 6.56 16.74 4.03
N GLY A 222 5.58 15.89 4.14
CA GLY A 222 5.16 15.20 5.35
C GLY A 222 5.51 13.71 5.31
N ASP A 223 5.01 12.99 6.30
CA ASP A 223 5.30 11.57 6.53
C ASP A 223 4.03 10.72 6.73
N PHE A 224 2.86 11.28 6.41
CA PHE A 224 1.53 10.73 6.66
C PHE A 224 1.15 10.56 8.13
N THR A 225 1.95 11.08 9.07
CA THR A 225 1.62 11.08 10.51
C THR A 225 0.95 12.36 10.96
N THR A 226 0.24 12.30 12.09
CA THR A 226 -0.35 13.49 12.73
C THR A 226 0.73 14.46 13.20
N SER A 227 1.85 13.96 13.72
CA SER A 227 2.97 14.79 14.17
C SER A 227 3.68 15.51 13.03
N GLY A 228 3.92 14.81 11.92
CA GLY A 228 4.46 15.41 10.70
C GLY A 228 3.51 16.46 10.12
N GLY A 229 2.22 16.14 10.02
CA GLY A 229 1.20 17.10 9.60
C GLY A 229 1.18 18.37 10.47
N TYR A 230 1.26 18.23 11.78
CA TYR A 230 1.36 19.36 12.70
C TYR A 230 2.61 20.21 12.44
N ALA A 231 3.79 19.60 12.36
CA ALA A 231 5.04 20.34 12.17
C ALA A 231 5.04 21.13 10.85
N GLN A 232 4.59 20.51 9.74
CA GLN A 232 4.50 21.16 8.44
C GLN A 232 3.44 22.27 8.42
N SER A 233 2.31 22.07 9.09
CA SER A 233 1.28 23.10 9.22
C SER A 233 1.78 24.33 9.95
N ILE A 234 2.50 24.18 11.05
CA ILE A 234 3.12 25.30 11.76
C ILE A 234 4.05 26.09 10.85
N SER A 235 4.85 25.40 10.01
CA SER A 235 5.74 26.05 9.05
C SER A 235 4.98 26.87 8.01
N LEU A 236 3.87 26.33 7.46
CA LEU A 236 3.04 27.02 6.48
C LEU A 236 2.25 28.20 7.08
N LEU A 237 1.64 28.00 8.26
CA LEU A 237 0.70 28.95 8.86
C LEU A 237 1.38 30.13 9.57
N LYS A 238 2.66 30.01 9.95
CA LYS A 238 3.44 31.12 10.52
C LYS A 238 4.01 32.08 9.48
N ARG A 239 3.88 31.81 8.20
CA ARG A 239 4.36 32.71 7.14
C ARG A 239 3.55 34.01 7.13
N PRO A 240 4.15 35.16 6.78
CA PRO A 240 3.43 36.42 6.68
C PRO A 240 2.26 36.36 5.68
N ASN A 241 2.47 35.67 4.56
CA ASN A 241 1.45 35.40 3.54
C ASN A 241 1.05 33.93 3.58
N ARG A 242 0.39 33.53 4.68
CA ARG A 242 -0.02 32.14 4.90
C ARG A 242 -1.07 31.68 3.89
N PRO A 243 -1.19 30.38 3.61
CA PRO A 243 -2.28 29.86 2.80
C PRO A 243 -3.64 30.07 3.50
N THR A 244 -4.71 30.22 2.72
CA THR A 244 -6.09 30.30 3.21
C THR A 244 -6.76 28.93 3.25
N ALA A 245 -6.14 27.94 2.60
CA ALA A 245 -6.56 26.55 2.65
C ALA A 245 -5.34 25.61 2.65
N ILE A 246 -5.50 24.44 3.23
CA ILE A 246 -4.49 23.37 3.20
C ILE A 246 -5.13 22.08 2.68
N PHE A 247 -4.49 21.49 1.66
CA PHE A 247 -4.69 20.12 1.26
C PHE A 247 -3.67 19.24 2.01
N ALA A 248 -4.12 18.48 2.99
CA ALA A 248 -3.31 17.51 3.71
C ALA A 248 -3.31 16.17 2.97
N GLY A 249 -2.14 15.61 2.73
CA GLY A 249 -1.95 14.37 1.98
C GLY A 249 -2.57 13.14 2.63
N SER A 250 -2.98 13.21 3.91
CA SER A 250 -3.77 12.19 4.60
C SER A 250 -4.66 12.81 5.67
N ASP A 251 -5.68 12.09 6.12
CA ASP A 251 -6.54 12.52 7.22
C ASP A 251 -5.76 12.62 8.54
N LEU A 252 -4.73 11.79 8.74
CA LEU A 252 -3.85 11.89 9.90
C LEU A 252 -3.06 13.20 9.88
N GLN A 253 -2.53 13.59 8.72
CA GLN A 253 -1.89 14.91 8.58
C GLN A 253 -2.89 16.04 8.79
N ALA A 254 -4.13 15.90 8.30
CA ALA A 254 -5.18 16.89 8.54
C ALA A 254 -5.48 17.06 10.05
N MET A 255 -5.44 15.99 10.85
CA MET A 255 -5.51 16.12 12.33
C MET A 255 -4.38 16.99 12.88
N GLY A 256 -3.18 16.87 12.32
CA GLY A 256 -2.05 17.74 12.65
C GLY A 256 -2.31 19.19 12.26
N VAL A 257 -2.93 19.46 11.09
CA VAL A 257 -3.36 20.81 10.68
C VAL A 257 -4.34 21.41 11.69
N TYR A 258 -5.32 20.62 12.16
CA TYR A 258 -6.29 21.08 13.17
C TYR A 258 -5.60 21.50 14.47
N GLU A 259 -4.66 20.71 14.94
CA GLU A 259 -3.91 21.06 16.16
C GLU A 259 -3.03 22.29 15.97
N ALA A 260 -2.39 22.45 14.80
CA ALA A 260 -1.62 23.64 14.47
C ALA A 260 -2.50 24.91 14.41
N ALA A 261 -3.67 24.81 13.76
CA ALA A 261 -4.64 25.90 13.69
C ALA A 261 -5.11 26.30 15.09
N ARG A 262 -5.48 25.33 15.94
CA ARG A 262 -5.89 25.57 17.34
C ARG A 262 -4.82 26.31 18.13
N GLN A 263 -3.54 25.91 18.03
CA GLN A 263 -2.44 26.56 18.73
C GLN A 263 -2.16 27.99 18.24
N LEU A 264 -2.42 28.23 16.93
CA LEU A 264 -2.25 29.56 16.35
C LEU A 264 -3.51 30.44 16.47
N GLY A 265 -4.56 29.94 17.11
CA GLY A 265 -5.83 30.68 17.28
C GLY A 265 -6.62 30.83 15.98
N LEU A 266 -6.37 29.98 14.97
CA LEU A 266 -7.09 29.95 13.71
C LEU A 266 -8.30 29.01 13.79
N ARG A 267 -9.43 29.50 13.29
CA ARG A 267 -10.68 28.71 13.24
C ARG A 267 -10.77 27.95 11.90
N ILE A 268 -11.23 26.74 11.96
CA ILE A 268 -11.60 25.93 10.81
C ILE A 268 -13.11 25.86 10.76
N PRO A 269 -13.77 26.21 9.64
CA PRO A 269 -13.18 26.64 8.35
C PRO A 269 -12.95 28.16 8.21
N GLU A 270 -13.35 29.00 9.17
CA GLU A 270 -13.47 30.46 9.00
C GLU A 270 -12.14 31.16 8.67
N ASP A 271 -11.03 30.74 9.27
CA ASP A 271 -9.72 31.34 9.05
C ASP A 271 -8.81 30.42 8.19
N LEU A 272 -9.19 29.14 8.04
CA LEU A 272 -8.43 28.14 7.30
C LEU A 272 -9.35 26.98 6.84
N SER A 273 -9.51 26.82 5.53
CA SER A 273 -10.14 25.61 4.97
C SER A 273 -9.16 24.44 4.94
N VAL A 274 -9.64 23.22 5.25
CA VAL A 274 -8.81 22.01 5.29
C VAL A 274 -9.48 20.89 4.52
N VAL A 275 -8.74 20.27 3.61
CA VAL A 275 -9.13 19.03 2.92
C VAL A 275 -8.12 17.95 3.28
N GLY A 276 -8.61 16.75 3.66
CA GLY A 276 -7.81 15.57 3.91
C GLY A 276 -7.82 14.58 2.74
N PHE A 277 -7.28 13.40 3.02
CA PHE A 277 -7.27 12.27 2.10
C PHE A 277 -7.37 10.99 2.90
N ASP A 278 -8.14 10.01 2.46
CA ASP A 278 -8.40 8.64 2.94
C ASP A 278 -9.87 8.40 3.30
N ASP A 279 -10.54 9.36 3.93
CA ASP A 279 -11.87 9.24 4.57
C ASP A 279 -11.90 8.14 5.64
N VAL A 280 -10.87 8.15 6.51
CA VAL A 280 -10.86 7.24 7.67
C VAL A 280 -12.00 7.58 8.65
N GLN A 281 -12.43 6.59 9.43
CA GLN A 281 -13.59 6.74 10.30
C GLN A 281 -13.56 7.99 11.20
N THR A 282 -12.39 8.39 11.68
CA THR A 282 -12.21 9.57 12.55
C THR A 282 -12.45 10.90 11.85
N ALA A 283 -12.33 10.99 10.52
CA ALA A 283 -12.55 12.22 9.76
C ALA A 283 -13.93 12.83 9.97
N ALA A 284 -14.95 12.00 10.11
CA ALA A 284 -16.33 12.43 10.35
C ALA A 284 -16.58 12.97 11.77
N PHE A 285 -15.67 12.73 12.71
CA PHE A 285 -15.80 13.08 14.13
C PHE A 285 -14.85 14.20 14.58
N LEU A 286 -14.07 14.74 13.65
CA LEU A 286 -13.29 15.94 13.94
C LEU A 286 -14.21 17.16 14.15
N GLY A 287 -13.72 18.16 14.82
CA GLY A 287 -14.44 19.40 15.07
C GLY A 287 -13.79 20.60 14.40
N PRO A 288 -14.30 21.06 13.23
CA PRO A 288 -15.43 20.54 12.46
C PRO A 288 -15.12 19.22 11.72
N ALA A 289 -16.18 18.52 11.24
CA ALA A 289 -16.02 17.28 10.47
C ALA A 289 -15.23 17.52 9.19
N LEU A 290 -14.23 16.67 8.91
CA LEU A 290 -13.24 16.87 7.84
C LEU A 290 -13.79 16.54 6.47
N THR A 291 -13.73 17.51 5.54
CA THR A 291 -13.84 17.31 4.10
C THR A 291 -12.59 16.55 3.63
N THR A 292 -12.77 15.44 2.92
CA THR A 292 -11.66 14.57 2.56
C THR A 292 -11.91 13.81 1.27
N VAL A 293 -10.85 13.39 0.61
CA VAL A 293 -10.92 12.47 -0.52
C VAL A 293 -10.99 11.04 -0.02
N ARG A 294 -12.08 10.34 -0.36
CA ARG A 294 -12.26 8.94 0.01
C ARG A 294 -11.44 8.04 -0.89
N GLN A 295 -10.57 7.24 -0.28
CA GLN A 295 -10.04 6.01 -0.85
C GLN A 295 -10.98 4.86 -0.49
N PRO A 296 -11.33 3.96 -1.43
CA PRO A 296 -12.14 2.80 -1.10
C PRO A 296 -11.30 1.68 -0.44
N LEU A 297 -10.65 1.98 0.69
CA LEU A 297 -9.63 1.14 1.34
C LEU A 297 -10.10 -0.29 1.60
N GLN A 298 -11.34 -0.45 2.09
CA GLN A 298 -11.89 -1.79 2.34
C GLN A 298 -12.13 -2.56 1.04
N ASP A 299 -12.56 -1.87 -0.05
CA ASP A 299 -12.77 -2.49 -1.36
C ASP A 299 -11.44 -2.86 -2.01
N MET A 300 -10.43 -1.99 -1.89
CA MET A 300 -9.05 -2.27 -2.31
C MET A 300 -8.52 -3.52 -1.60
N ALA A 301 -8.69 -3.61 -0.29
CA ALA A 301 -8.26 -4.77 0.49
C ALA A 301 -9.00 -6.06 0.10
N ARG A 302 -10.31 -5.96 -0.16
CA ARG A 302 -11.09 -7.10 -0.70
C ARG A 302 -10.56 -7.55 -2.06
N ALA A 303 -10.28 -6.59 -2.96
CA ALA A 303 -9.71 -6.91 -4.27
C ALA A 303 -8.35 -7.59 -4.15
N ALA A 304 -7.47 -7.09 -3.27
CA ALA A 304 -6.16 -7.71 -3.02
C ALA A 304 -6.29 -9.17 -2.55
N VAL A 305 -7.23 -9.46 -1.64
CA VAL A 305 -7.51 -10.83 -1.18
C VAL A 305 -8.01 -11.70 -2.34
N ARG A 306 -8.92 -11.21 -3.18
CA ARG A 306 -9.43 -11.95 -4.34
C ARG A 306 -8.33 -12.26 -5.35
N MET A 307 -7.49 -11.27 -5.69
CA MET A 307 -6.33 -11.46 -6.57
C MET A 307 -5.40 -12.55 -6.02
N LEU A 308 -5.18 -12.54 -4.71
CA LEU A 308 -4.34 -13.55 -4.05
C LEU A 308 -4.97 -14.95 -4.14
N ILE A 309 -6.28 -15.07 -3.95
CA ILE A 309 -7.01 -16.34 -4.07
C ILE A 309 -6.96 -16.85 -5.52
N GLU A 310 -7.12 -15.97 -6.50
CA GLU A 310 -7.00 -16.31 -7.92
C GLU A 310 -5.60 -16.83 -8.22
N ALA A 311 -4.55 -16.12 -7.80
CA ALA A 311 -3.15 -16.55 -7.97
C ALA A 311 -2.80 -17.87 -7.26
N LEU A 312 -3.55 -18.23 -6.20
CA LEU A 312 -3.43 -19.55 -5.55
C LEU A 312 -4.13 -20.66 -6.31
N SER A 313 -5.03 -20.34 -7.22
CA SER A 313 -5.89 -21.29 -7.93
C SER A 313 -5.47 -21.50 -9.37
N THR A 314 -4.91 -20.50 -10.01
CA THR A 314 -4.48 -20.50 -11.42
C THR A 314 -3.14 -19.80 -11.60
N ASP A 315 -2.38 -20.18 -12.63
CA ASP A 315 -1.13 -19.50 -13.00
C ASP A 315 -1.39 -18.23 -13.85
N ASP A 316 -2.62 -18.06 -14.38
CA ASP A 316 -3.01 -16.97 -15.28
C ASP A 316 -3.93 -15.99 -14.53
N VAL A 317 -3.36 -14.91 -14.02
CA VAL A 317 -4.15 -13.80 -13.44
C VAL A 317 -4.51 -12.83 -14.57
N ILE A 318 -5.81 -12.63 -14.78
CA ILE A 318 -6.35 -11.88 -15.92
C ILE A 318 -6.04 -10.38 -15.81
N GLN A 319 -5.98 -9.83 -14.58
CA GLN A 319 -5.78 -8.41 -14.36
C GLN A 319 -4.76 -8.17 -13.23
N PRO A 320 -3.48 -7.98 -13.56
CA PRO A 320 -2.44 -7.84 -12.54
C PRO A 320 -2.50 -6.52 -11.78
N HIS A 321 -3.07 -5.45 -12.37
CA HIS A 321 -3.13 -4.13 -11.76
C HIS A 321 -4.57 -3.63 -11.64
N ILE A 322 -4.97 -3.26 -10.42
CA ILE A 322 -6.28 -2.65 -10.16
C ILE A 322 -6.06 -1.24 -9.62
N ILE A 323 -6.65 -0.24 -10.32
CA ILE A 323 -6.70 1.14 -9.85
C ILE A 323 -8.17 1.46 -9.52
N MET A 324 -8.44 1.85 -8.26
CA MET A 324 -9.79 2.17 -7.81
C MET A 324 -10.03 3.67 -7.76
N PRO A 325 -11.20 4.14 -8.21
CA PRO A 325 -11.53 5.55 -8.22
C PRO A 325 -11.62 6.12 -6.81
N THR A 326 -11.23 7.38 -6.68
CA THR A 326 -11.41 8.20 -5.48
C THR A 326 -12.63 9.12 -5.63
N SER A 327 -13.15 9.64 -4.53
CA SER A 327 -14.28 10.58 -4.51
C SER A 327 -14.15 11.57 -3.37
N LEU A 328 -14.65 12.81 -3.56
CA LEU A 328 -14.67 13.81 -2.50
C LEU A 328 -15.87 13.61 -1.58
N VAL A 329 -15.63 13.66 -0.28
CA VAL A 329 -16.65 13.68 0.77
C VAL A 329 -16.63 15.06 1.43
N VAL A 330 -17.55 15.91 1.01
CA VAL A 330 -17.66 17.27 1.55
C VAL A 330 -18.31 17.22 2.92
N ARG A 331 -17.68 17.89 3.90
CA ARG A 331 -18.18 18.08 5.28
C ARG A 331 -18.05 19.57 5.67
N ASN A 332 -17.58 19.84 6.88
CA ASN A 332 -17.64 21.18 7.48
C ASN A 332 -16.28 21.88 7.63
N SER A 333 -15.20 21.30 7.14
CA SER A 333 -13.84 21.87 7.28
C SER A 333 -13.43 22.81 6.16
N THR A 334 -14.32 23.07 5.21
CA THR A 334 -14.09 23.99 4.09
C THR A 334 -15.26 24.95 3.95
N GLN A 335 -14.99 26.19 3.56
CA GLN A 335 -15.99 27.20 3.25
C GLN A 335 -15.54 28.07 2.08
N GLN A 336 -16.48 28.85 1.53
CA GLN A 336 -16.16 29.86 0.54
C GLN A 336 -15.28 30.95 1.18
N LEU A 337 -14.23 31.35 0.47
CA LEU A 337 -13.37 32.44 0.89
C LEU A 337 -14.14 33.76 0.77
N GLU A 338 -14.38 34.43 1.90
CA GLU A 338 -14.95 35.77 1.89
C GLU A 338 -13.90 36.74 1.34
N GLY A 339 -14.27 37.56 0.34
CA GLY A 339 -13.40 38.49 -0.37
C GLY A 339 -12.97 39.71 0.45
#